data_6ab06f23e004d6120ef9826d2eb6a345
#
_entry.id   6ab06f23e004d6120ef9826d2eb6a345
#
_cell.length_a   1.000
_cell.length_b   1.000
_cell.length_c   1.000
_cell.angle_alpha   90.00
_cell.angle_beta   90.00
_cell.angle_gamma   90.00
#
_symmetry.space_group_name_H-M   'P 1'
#
loop_
_entity.id
_entity.type
_entity.pdbx_description
1 polymer ?
#
loop_
_entity_poly.entity_id
_entity_poly.type
_entity_poly.pdbx_seq_one_letter_code
_entity_poly.pdbx_strand_id
1 'polypeptide(L)'
;VFLGALFLWGFRKAAVRATSGTPSGFLNFVEWIVGFVDENVRGSFSHKNDLIAPLALTLFVWVLLMNLMDLVPVDWIPEIAKLMGIEYMKVVPTTDPNATFGMALGVFVLTLYYSIKVKGVGGFAAELTMQPFEAKNPILKVLFIPANFFLEFVSLVSKPVSLSLRLFGNLFAGEMIFILIALLF
;
A
#
# COMPACT_ATOMS: atom_id res chain seq x y z
N VAL A 1 -11.90 3.05 9.14
CA VAL A 1 -12.87 2.49 8.15
C VAL A 1 -13.91 3.51 7.77
N PHE A 2 -14.62 4.13 8.74
CA PHE A 2 -15.70 5.08 8.46
C PHE A 2 -15.25 6.31 7.65
N LEU A 3 -14.15 6.97 8.07
CA LEU A 3 -13.59 8.12 7.35
C LEU A 3 -13.14 7.74 5.93
N GLY A 4 -12.50 6.57 5.77
CA GLY A 4 -12.09 6.09 4.46
C GLY A 4 -13.28 5.84 3.53
N ALA A 5 -14.34 5.21 4.04
CA ALA A 5 -15.56 4.99 3.28
C ALA A 5 -16.26 6.30 2.90
N LEU A 6 -16.32 7.26 3.81
CA LEU A 6 -16.87 8.60 3.57
C LEU A 6 -16.07 9.35 2.48
N PHE A 7 -14.76 9.26 2.52
CA PHE A 7 -13.88 9.92 1.55
C PHE A 7 -14.02 9.31 0.16
N LEU A 8 -14.00 7.97 0.06
CA LEU A 8 -14.23 7.26 -1.20
C LEU A 8 -15.65 7.52 -1.76
N TRP A 9 -16.65 7.67 -0.90
CA TRP A 9 -17.99 8.09 -1.32
C TRP A 9 -17.97 9.51 -1.91
N GLY A 10 -17.22 10.43 -1.29
CA GLY A 10 -16.97 11.78 -1.83
C GLY A 10 -16.32 11.75 -3.21
N PHE A 11 -15.31 10.90 -3.40
CA PHE A 11 -14.66 10.67 -4.71
C PHE A 11 -15.66 10.16 -5.75
N ARG A 12 -16.47 9.17 -5.39
CA ARG A 12 -17.54 8.66 -6.28
C ARG A 12 -18.52 9.76 -6.67
N LYS A 13 -18.94 10.59 -5.71
CA LYS A 13 -19.86 11.70 -5.97
C LYS A 13 -19.24 12.75 -6.91
N ALA A 14 -17.95 13.03 -6.75
CA ALA A 14 -17.20 13.90 -7.66
C ALA A 14 -17.09 13.30 -9.06
N ALA A 15 -16.73 12.02 -9.16
CA ALA A 15 -16.61 11.31 -10.43
C ALA A 15 -17.92 11.26 -11.24
N VAL A 16 -19.06 11.06 -10.56
CA VAL A 16 -20.39 11.07 -11.21
C VAL A 16 -20.76 12.48 -11.74
N ARG A 17 -20.19 13.53 -11.15
CA ARG A 17 -20.40 14.93 -11.57
C ARG A 17 -19.33 15.44 -12.53
N ALA A 18 -18.39 14.58 -12.93
CA ALA A 18 -17.34 14.95 -13.86
C ALA A 18 -17.95 15.35 -15.22
N THR A 19 -17.59 16.52 -15.70
CA THR A 19 -18.00 17.08 -16.98
C THR A 19 -16.75 17.39 -17.80
N SER A 20 -16.90 17.45 -19.14
CA SER A 20 -15.81 17.81 -20.05
C SER A 20 -15.38 19.28 -20.00
N GLY A 21 -15.97 20.08 -19.10
CA GLY A 21 -15.61 21.48 -18.86
C GLY A 21 -14.50 21.66 -17.83
N THR A 22 -14.18 22.92 -17.51
CA THR A 22 -13.20 23.26 -16.46
C THR A 22 -13.69 22.74 -15.09
N PRO A 23 -12.90 21.88 -14.43
CA PRO A 23 -13.31 21.27 -13.16
C PRO A 23 -13.39 22.32 -12.03
N SER A 24 -14.38 22.19 -11.15
CA SER A 24 -14.45 22.99 -9.92
C SER A 24 -13.37 22.53 -8.92
N GLY A 25 -13.02 23.40 -7.94
CA GLY A 25 -11.86 23.16 -7.05
C GLY A 25 -11.78 21.78 -6.43
N PHE A 26 -12.88 21.21 -5.90
CA PHE A 26 -12.89 19.85 -5.34
C PHE A 26 -12.76 18.78 -6.42
N LEU A 27 -13.42 18.96 -7.56
CA LEU A 27 -13.33 18.04 -8.68
C LEU A 27 -11.90 18.02 -9.24
N ASN A 28 -11.26 19.19 -9.38
CA ASN A 28 -9.87 19.30 -9.80
C ASN A 28 -8.91 18.56 -8.86
N PHE A 29 -9.13 18.65 -7.56
CA PHE A 29 -8.33 17.89 -6.57
C PHE A 29 -8.50 16.38 -6.76
N VAL A 30 -9.73 15.90 -6.96
CA VAL A 30 -9.99 14.47 -7.21
C VAL A 30 -9.35 14.01 -8.52
N GLU A 31 -9.51 14.77 -9.59
CA GLU A 31 -8.90 14.47 -10.90
C GLU A 31 -7.37 14.44 -10.82
N TRP A 32 -6.77 15.36 -10.06
CA TRP A 32 -5.33 15.38 -9.86
C TRP A 32 -4.83 14.12 -9.14
N ILE A 33 -5.50 13.67 -8.08
CA ILE A 33 -5.14 12.42 -7.37
C ILE A 33 -5.31 11.21 -8.29
N VAL A 34 -6.42 11.14 -9.00
CA VAL A 34 -6.69 10.02 -9.93
C VAL A 34 -5.65 10.00 -11.05
N GLY A 35 -5.33 11.15 -11.63
CA GLY A 35 -4.31 11.28 -12.67
C GLY A 35 -2.92 10.87 -12.17
N PHE A 36 -2.54 11.34 -10.97
CA PHE A 36 -1.27 10.96 -10.33
C PHE A 36 -1.15 9.45 -10.15
N VAL A 37 -2.19 8.78 -9.64
CA VAL A 37 -2.17 7.33 -9.43
C VAL A 37 -2.16 6.59 -10.78
N ASP A 38 -2.98 7.01 -11.74
CA ASP A 38 -3.06 6.38 -13.07
C ASP A 38 -1.72 6.47 -13.82
N GLU A 39 -1.04 7.62 -13.76
CA GLU A 39 0.29 7.82 -14.37
C GLU A 39 1.33 6.89 -13.75
N ASN A 40 1.37 6.76 -12.41
CA ASN A 40 2.27 5.85 -11.72
C ASN A 40 1.98 4.38 -12.04
N VAL A 41 0.70 4.00 -12.13
CA VAL A 41 0.30 2.63 -12.51
C VAL A 41 0.70 2.32 -13.95
N ARG A 42 0.43 3.23 -14.89
CA ARG A 42 0.81 3.06 -16.31
C ARG A 42 2.32 3.03 -16.52
N GLY A 43 3.07 3.82 -15.73
CA GLY A 43 4.53 3.78 -15.75
C GLY A 43 5.13 2.44 -15.27
N SER A 44 4.41 1.75 -14.39
CA SER A 44 4.85 0.48 -13.80
C SER A 44 4.34 -0.77 -14.54
N PHE A 45 3.21 -0.66 -15.26
CA PHE A 45 2.55 -1.79 -15.93
C PHE A 45 2.36 -1.53 -17.42
N SER A 46 2.97 -2.40 -18.23
CA SER A 46 2.85 -2.34 -19.71
C SER A 46 1.51 -2.86 -20.24
N HIS A 47 0.75 -3.61 -19.43
CA HIS A 47 -0.53 -4.21 -19.83
C HIS A 47 -1.69 -3.44 -19.20
N LYS A 48 -2.69 -3.10 -20.01
CA LYS A 48 -3.96 -2.55 -19.53
C LYS A 48 -4.67 -3.57 -18.64
N ASN A 49 -4.82 -3.25 -17.39
CA ASN A 49 -5.58 -4.06 -16.44
C ASN A 49 -6.56 -3.11 -15.71
N ASP A 50 -7.84 -3.25 -16.00
CA ASP A 50 -8.89 -2.33 -15.51
C ASP A 50 -9.06 -2.37 -13.98
N LEU A 51 -8.50 -3.37 -13.31
CA LEU A 51 -8.62 -3.53 -11.86
C LEU A 51 -7.44 -2.92 -11.08
N ILE A 52 -6.24 -2.85 -11.66
CA ILE A 52 -5.03 -2.42 -10.93
C ILE A 52 -5.10 -0.93 -10.58
N ALA A 53 -5.53 -0.08 -11.50
CA ALA A 53 -5.61 1.36 -11.26
C ALA A 53 -6.61 1.74 -10.16
N PRO A 54 -7.88 1.23 -10.15
CA PRO A 54 -8.81 1.48 -9.05
C PRO A 54 -8.35 0.90 -7.71
N LEU A 55 -7.71 -0.28 -7.73
CA LEU A 55 -7.16 -0.91 -6.53
C LEU A 55 -6.01 -0.07 -5.94
N ALA A 56 -5.08 0.36 -6.79
CA ALA A 56 -3.98 1.23 -6.39
C ALA A 56 -4.48 2.57 -5.82
N LEU A 57 -5.48 3.17 -6.45
CA LEU A 57 -6.13 4.38 -5.96
C LEU A 57 -6.76 4.16 -4.58
N THR A 58 -7.49 3.07 -4.40
CA THR A 58 -8.14 2.74 -3.12
C THR A 58 -7.10 2.55 -2.02
N LEU A 59 -6.06 1.78 -2.26
CA LEU A 59 -4.97 1.55 -1.30
C LEU A 59 -4.21 2.84 -0.98
N PHE A 60 -3.89 3.64 -2.00
CA PHE A 60 -3.21 4.91 -1.83
C PHE A 60 -4.01 5.87 -0.94
N VAL A 61 -5.28 6.09 -1.28
CA VAL A 61 -6.17 6.97 -0.51
C VAL A 61 -6.37 6.44 0.91
N TRP A 62 -6.54 5.13 1.07
CA TRP A 62 -6.75 4.53 2.38
C TRP A 62 -5.55 4.69 3.30
N VAL A 63 -4.35 4.38 2.81
CA VAL A 63 -3.10 4.55 3.55
C VAL A 63 -2.83 6.04 3.84
N LEU A 64 -3.07 6.91 2.85
CA LEU A 64 -2.93 8.35 3.02
C LEU A 64 -3.82 8.88 4.14
N LEU A 65 -5.09 8.46 4.18
CA LEU A 65 -6.02 8.87 5.24
C LEU A 65 -5.63 8.32 6.61
N MET A 66 -5.14 7.07 6.67
CA MET A 66 -4.62 6.52 7.93
C MET A 66 -3.44 7.33 8.46
N ASN A 67 -2.51 7.70 7.58
CA ASN A 67 -1.35 8.51 7.94
C ASN A 67 -1.74 9.96 8.28
N LEU A 68 -2.76 10.51 7.62
CA LEU A 68 -3.26 11.85 7.91
C LEU A 68 -3.90 11.92 9.31
N MET A 69 -4.47 10.83 9.79
CA MET A 69 -5.01 10.76 11.16
C MET A 69 -3.92 10.90 12.23
N ASP A 70 -2.68 10.59 11.90
CA ASP A 70 -1.52 10.77 12.81
C ASP A 70 -1.16 12.25 13.01
N LEU A 71 -1.56 13.12 12.10
CA LEU A 71 -1.37 14.58 12.24
C LEU A 71 -2.34 15.23 13.24
N VAL A 72 -3.41 14.54 13.61
CA VAL A 72 -4.33 14.98 14.65
C VAL A 72 -3.67 14.70 16.01
N PRO A 73 -3.63 15.68 16.95
CA PRO A 73 -3.06 15.44 18.27
C PRO A 73 -3.62 14.17 18.90
N VAL A 74 -2.71 13.27 19.31
CA VAL A 74 -3.03 11.90 19.76
C VAL A 74 -4.02 11.89 20.94
N ASP A 75 -4.04 12.97 21.76
CA ASP A 75 -4.84 13.06 22.96
C ASP A 75 -6.29 13.50 22.71
N TRP A 76 -6.57 14.25 21.64
CA TRP A 76 -7.89 14.85 21.42
C TRP A 76 -8.98 13.80 21.15
N ILE A 77 -8.71 12.84 20.31
CA ILE A 77 -9.72 11.83 19.93
C ILE A 77 -10.00 10.84 21.07
N PRO A 78 -9.00 10.32 21.81
CA PRO A 78 -9.24 9.47 22.98
C PRO A 78 -9.98 10.21 24.10
N GLU A 79 -9.72 11.51 24.30
CA GLU A 79 -10.38 12.31 25.34
C GLU A 79 -11.87 12.51 25.02
N ILE A 80 -12.20 12.81 23.75
CA ILE A 80 -13.58 12.86 23.28
C ILE A 80 -14.25 11.47 23.39
N ALA A 81 -13.54 10.40 23.06
CA ALA A 81 -14.06 9.04 23.18
C ALA A 81 -14.36 8.64 24.62
N LYS A 82 -13.50 9.05 25.59
CA LYS A 82 -13.76 8.86 27.03
C LYS A 82 -15.04 9.56 27.49
N LEU A 83 -15.29 10.78 26.99
CA LEU A 83 -16.53 11.51 27.27
C LEU A 83 -17.77 10.78 26.72
N MET A 84 -17.60 9.97 25.67
CA MET A 84 -18.65 9.13 25.09
C MET A 84 -18.76 7.74 25.72
N GLY A 85 -17.96 7.45 26.79
CA GLY A 85 -18.00 6.19 27.50
C GLY A 85 -17.15 5.07 26.88
N ILE A 86 -16.24 5.40 25.94
CA ILE A 86 -15.32 4.46 25.31
C ILE A 86 -13.97 4.55 26.04
N GLU A 87 -13.65 3.58 26.89
CA GLU A 87 -12.45 3.62 27.73
C GLU A 87 -11.13 3.46 26.94
N TYR A 88 -11.16 2.78 25.79
CA TYR A 88 -9.98 2.54 24.98
C TYR A 88 -10.25 2.73 23.48
N MET A 89 -9.65 3.74 22.89
CA MET A 89 -9.72 4.00 21.44
C MET A 89 -8.33 4.22 20.86
N LYS A 90 -7.92 3.31 19.96
CA LYS A 90 -6.68 3.45 19.20
C LYS A 90 -6.94 4.32 17.98
N VAL A 91 -6.26 5.48 17.91
CA VAL A 91 -6.54 6.50 16.87
C VAL A 91 -5.89 6.13 15.56
N VAL A 92 -4.66 5.62 15.59
CA VAL A 92 -3.87 5.34 14.37
C VAL A 92 -3.70 3.83 14.20
N PRO A 93 -4.40 3.21 13.22
CA PRO A 93 -4.31 1.75 13.01
C PRO A 93 -2.92 1.29 12.52
N THR A 94 -2.17 2.16 11.85
CA THR A 94 -0.89 1.85 11.23
C THR A 94 0.29 1.83 12.21
N THR A 95 0.09 2.27 13.45
CA THR A 95 1.04 2.05 14.56
C THR A 95 0.94 0.63 15.15
N ASP A 96 0.00 -0.18 14.66
CA ASP A 96 -0.10 -1.59 15.01
C ASP A 96 0.62 -2.45 13.95
N PRO A 97 1.68 -3.19 14.33
CA PRO A 97 2.39 -4.07 13.38
C PRO A 97 1.50 -5.16 12.79
N ASN A 98 0.47 -5.62 13.53
CA ASN A 98 -0.48 -6.61 13.02
C ASN A 98 -1.33 -6.05 11.87
N ALA A 99 -1.78 -4.79 11.98
CA ALA A 99 -2.57 -4.14 10.95
C ALA A 99 -1.73 -3.88 9.69
N THR A 100 -0.50 -3.37 9.85
CA THR A 100 0.41 -3.10 8.73
C THR A 100 0.85 -4.39 8.04
N PHE A 101 1.11 -5.45 8.82
CA PHE A 101 1.46 -6.76 8.27
C PHE A 101 0.27 -7.40 7.53
N GLY A 102 -0.95 -7.28 8.08
CA GLY A 102 -2.17 -7.74 7.41
C GLY A 102 -2.40 -7.06 6.06
N MET A 103 -2.23 -5.72 5.99
CA MET A 103 -2.31 -5.00 4.73
C MET A 103 -1.21 -5.41 3.74
N ALA A 104 0.02 -5.55 4.21
CA ALA A 104 1.15 -5.98 3.38
C ALA A 104 0.95 -7.39 2.81
N LEU A 105 0.43 -8.32 3.61
CA LEU A 105 0.07 -9.67 3.16
C LEU A 105 -1.06 -9.63 2.14
N GLY A 106 -2.09 -8.81 2.32
CA GLY A 106 -3.17 -8.65 1.35
C GLY A 106 -2.65 -8.19 -0.01
N VAL A 107 -1.80 -7.16 -0.03
CA VAL A 107 -1.13 -6.68 -1.26
C VAL A 107 -0.24 -7.76 -1.87
N PHE A 108 0.48 -8.51 -1.05
CA PHE A 108 1.35 -9.60 -1.50
C PHE A 108 0.58 -10.72 -2.19
N VAL A 109 -0.53 -11.16 -1.59
CA VAL A 109 -1.41 -12.19 -2.20
C VAL A 109 -1.96 -11.71 -3.54
N LEU A 110 -2.38 -10.45 -3.63
CA LEU A 110 -2.82 -9.86 -4.89
C LEU A 110 -1.70 -9.81 -5.93
N THR A 111 -0.49 -9.45 -5.52
CA THR A 111 0.69 -9.43 -6.40
C THR A 111 0.99 -10.82 -6.94
N LEU A 112 0.96 -11.85 -6.11
CA LEU A 112 1.13 -13.25 -6.53
C LEU A 112 0.04 -13.68 -7.50
N TYR A 113 -1.22 -13.39 -7.17
CA TYR A 113 -2.36 -13.73 -8.04
C TYR A 113 -2.20 -13.11 -9.43
N TYR A 114 -1.90 -11.81 -9.51
CA TYR A 114 -1.71 -11.15 -10.79
C TYR A 114 -0.46 -11.60 -11.53
N SER A 115 0.63 -11.88 -10.82
CA SER A 115 1.85 -12.42 -11.43
C SER A 115 1.57 -13.76 -12.12
N ILE A 116 0.85 -14.65 -11.43
CA ILE A 116 0.44 -15.95 -11.99
C ILE A 116 -0.55 -15.79 -13.14
N LYS A 117 -1.51 -14.86 -13.01
CA LYS A 117 -2.54 -14.63 -14.05
C LYS A 117 -1.95 -14.06 -15.34
N VAL A 118 -0.97 -13.17 -15.26
CA VAL A 118 -0.36 -12.50 -16.43
C VAL A 118 0.72 -13.36 -17.06
N LYS A 119 1.63 -13.95 -16.26
CA LYS A 119 2.78 -14.72 -16.75
C LYS A 119 2.47 -16.21 -16.91
N GLY A 120 1.36 -16.68 -16.35
CA GLY A 120 1.07 -18.11 -16.23
C GLY A 120 1.91 -18.79 -15.15
N VAL A 121 1.49 -19.99 -14.73
CA VAL A 121 2.22 -20.78 -13.71
C VAL A 121 3.63 -21.12 -14.16
N GLY A 122 3.80 -21.48 -15.45
CA GLY A 122 5.11 -21.80 -16.02
C GLY A 122 6.05 -20.60 -16.10
N GLY A 123 5.54 -19.41 -16.46
CA GLY A 123 6.31 -18.17 -16.49
C GLY A 123 6.76 -17.73 -15.09
N PHE A 124 5.87 -17.86 -14.10
CA PHE A 124 6.20 -17.58 -12.71
C PHE A 124 7.25 -18.55 -12.14
N ALA A 125 7.14 -19.85 -12.42
CA ALA A 125 8.13 -20.83 -12.03
C ALA A 125 9.49 -20.58 -12.71
N ALA A 126 9.47 -20.19 -13.98
CA ALA A 126 10.69 -19.85 -14.73
C ALA A 126 11.37 -18.59 -14.14
N GLU A 127 10.61 -17.59 -13.75
CA GLU A 127 11.12 -16.39 -13.08
C GLU A 127 11.81 -16.75 -11.75
N LEU A 128 11.20 -17.61 -10.93
CA LEU A 128 11.77 -18.07 -9.67
C LEU A 128 13.06 -18.90 -9.84
N THR A 129 13.24 -19.57 -10.99
CA THR A 129 14.36 -20.51 -11.17
C THR A 129 15.47 -19.98 -12.06
N MET A 130 15.16 -19.02 -12.95
CA MET A 130 16.11 -18.53 -13.95
C MET A 130 16.71 -17.17 -13.64
N GLN A 131 16.15 -16.43 -12.71
CA GLN A 131 16.68 -15.14 -12.26
C GLN A 131 17.22 -15.27 -10.82
N PRO A 132 18.24 -14.49 -10.39
CA PRO A 132 18.94 -13.43 -11.13
C PRO A 132 20.11 -13.88 -11.99
N PHE A 133 20.61 -15.12 -11.85
CA PHE A 133 21.81 -15.56 -12.56
C PHE A 133 21.45 -16.32 -13.85
N GLU A 134 21.69 -15.68 -15.00
CA GLU A 134 21.63 -16.34 -16.31
C GLU A 134 23.01 -16.84 -16.73
N ALA A 135 23.16 -18.14 -16.90
CA ALA A 135 24.37 -18.74 -17.43
C ALA A 135 24.16 -19.15 -18.89
N LYS A 136 25.14 -18.83 -19.76
CA LYS A 136 25.15 -19.25 -21.15
C LYS A 136 25.38 -20.79 -21.32
N ASN A 137 26.03 -21.42 -20.35
CA ASN A 137 26.29 -22.86 -20.36
C ASN A 137 25.12 -23.63 -19.71
N PRO A 138 24.58 -24.68 -20.35
CA PRO A 138 23.43 -25.40 -19.82
C PRO A 138 23.74 -26.12 -18.50
N ILE A 139 24.96 -26.54 -18.27
CA ILE A 139 25.38 -27.21 -17.02
C ILE A 139 25.38 -26.22 -15.85
N LEU A 140 25.92 -25.03 -16.05
CA LEU A 140 25.92 -23.98 -15.06
C LEU A 140 24.50 -23.48 -14.77
N LYS A 141 23.62 -23.45 -15.77
CA LYS A 141 22.21 -23.09 -15.61
C LYS A 141 21.49 -24.02 -14.63
N VAL A 142 21.69 -25.33 -14.76
CA VAL A 142 21.12 -26.33 -13.85
C VAL A 142 21.70 -26.21 -12.44
N LEU A 143 22.99 -25.92 -12.32
CA LEU A 143 23.66 -25.75 -11.03
C LEU A 143 23.16 -24.49 -10.28
N PHE A 144 22.77 -23.45 -11.02
CA PHE A 144 22.27 -22.21 -10.42
C PHE A 144 20.77 -22.22 -10.07
N ILE A 145 20.00 -23.21 -10.53
CA ILE A 145 18.56 -23.30 -10.21
C ILE A 145 18.30 -23.23 -8.70
N PRO A 146 18.92 -24.02 -7.82
CA PRO A 146 18.64 -23.97 -6.39
C PRO A 146 19.07 -22.66 -5.75
N ALA A 147 20.18 -22.07 -6.21
CA ALA A 147 20.64 -20.78 -5.71
C ALA A 147 19.69 -19.64 -6.13
N ASN A 148 19.27 -19.61 -7.40
CA ASN A 148 18.31 -18.65 -7.92
C ASN A 148 16.96 -18.77 -7.22
N PHE A 149 16.45 -19.99 -7.06
CA PHE A 149 15.20 -20.23 -6.35
C PHE A 149 15.26 -19.72 -4.92
N PHE A 150 16.34 -19.98 -4.19
CA PHE A 150 16.50 -19.51 -2.81
C PHE A 150 16.54 -17.97 -2.74
N LEU A 151 17.32 -17.34 -3.62
CA LEU A 151 17.45 -15.88 -3.66
C LEU A 151 16.12 -15.21 -4.03
N GLU A 152 15.44 -15.72 -5.06
CA GLU A 152 14.16 -15.17 -5.48
C GLU A 152 13.06 -15.40 -4.44
N PHE A 153 13.06 -16.57 -3.79
CA PHE A 153 12.14 -16.86 -2.69
C PHE A 153 12.35 -15.88 -1.51
N VAL A 154 13.61 -15.64 -1.11
CA VAL A 154 13.93 -14.67 -0.06
C VAL A 154 13.51 -13.26 -0.48
N SER A 155 13.81 -12.87 -1.72
CA SER A 155 13.37 -11.59 -2.29
C SER A 155 11.86 -11.45 -2.22
N LEU A 156 11.12 -12.46 -2.59
CA LEU A 156 9.67 -12.52 -2.64
C LEU A 156 9.04 -12.38 -1.24
N VAL A 157 9.58 -13.09 -0.24
CA VAL A 157 9.14 -13.00 1.16
C VAL A 157 9.54 -11.66 1.79
N SER A 158 10.65 -11.08 1.38
CA SER A 158 11.11 -9.77 1.87
C SER A 158 10.18 -8.63 1.47
N LYS A 159 9.46 -8.74 0.34
CA LYS A 159 8.55 -7.68 -0.13
C LYS A 159 7.46 -7.31 0.90
N PRO A 160 6.62 -8.23 1.41
CA PRO A 160 5.61 -7.91 2.40
C PRO A 160 6.21 -7.48 3.75
N VAL A 161 7.33 -8.08 4.15
CA VAL A 161 8.01 -7.71 5.39
C VAL A 161 8.53 -6.27 5.29
N SER A 162 9.22 -5.92 4.22
CA SER A 162 9.73 -4.57 3.98
C SER A 162 8.61 -3.53 3.92
N LEU A 163 7.49 -3.85 3.24
CA LEU A 163 6.34 -2.96 3.15
C LEU A 163 5.70 -2.72 4.53
N SER A 164 5.50 -3.78 5.29
CA SER A 164 4.93 -3.72 6.64
C SER A 164 5.81 -2.91 7.59
N LEU A 165 7.12 -3.20 7.62
CA LEU A 165 8.08 -2.49 8.47
C LEU A 165 8.24 -1.02 8.06
N ARG A 166 8.11 -0.70 6.78
CA ARG A 166 8.16 0.68 6.31
C ARG A 166 6.97 1.49 6.81
N LEU A 167 5.76 0.93 6.70
CA LEU A 167 4.53 1.59 7.15
C LEU A 167 4.53 1.74 8.69
N PHE A 168 4.81 0.66 9.39
CA PHE A 168 4.88 0.67 10.85
C PHE A 168 6.00 1.58 11.36
N GLY A 169 7.22 1.41 10.85
CA GLY A 169 8.41 2.11 11.35
C GLY A 169 8.35 3.63 11.18
N ASN A 170 7.84 4.11 10.05
CA ASN A 170 7.71 5.55 9.82
C ASN A 170 6.74 6.21 10.79
N LEU A 171 5.58 5.58 11.04
CA LEU A 171 4.56 6.14 11.92
C LEU A 171 4.93 5.97 13.39
N PHE A 172 5.44 4.80 13.77
CA PHE A 172 5.91 4.58 15.14
C PHE A 172 7.05 5.52 15.53
N ALA A 173 8.01 5.74 14.63
CA ALA A 173 9.09 6.70 14.86
C ALA A 173 8.56 8.13 14.99
N GLY A 174 7.59 8.52 14.16
CA GLY A 174 6.91 9.82 14.26
C GLY A 174 6.21 10.01 15.61
N GLU A 175 5.41 9.04 16.03
CA GLU A 175 4.69 9.06 17.31
C GLU A 175 5.67 9.17 18.49
N MET A 176 6.76 8.40 18.48
CA MET A 176 7.79 8.47 19.53
C MET A 176 8.47 9.84 19.59
N ILE A 177 8.73 10.47 18.46
CA ILE A 177 9.33 11.83 18.41
C ILE A 177 8.34 12.85 19.02
N PHE A 178 7.05 12.77 18.69
CA PHE A 178 6.03 13.66 19.26
C PHE A 178 5.91 13.49 20.78
N ILE A 179 5.93 12.26 21.27
CA ILE A 179 5.92 11.96 22.72
C ILE A 179 7.16 12.54 23.39
N LEU A 180 8.34 12.37 22.81
CA LEU A 180 9.58 12.92 23.35
C LEU A 180 9.57 14.45 23.40
N ILE A 181 9.03 15.10 22.36
CA ILE A 181 8.88 16.57 22.35
C ILE A 181 7.91 17.00 23.45
N ALA A 182 6.78 16.33 23.62
CA ALA A 182 5.80 16.63 24.65
C ALA A 182 6.33 16.45 26.09
N LEU A 183 7.31 15.56 26.29
CA LEU A 183 7.96 15.34 27.59
C LEU A 183 9.07 16.37 27.89
N LEU A 184 9.54 17.10 26.88
CA LEU A 184 10.57 18.12 27.01
C LEU A 184 10.02 19.49 27.41
N PHE A 185 8.72 19.71 27.25
CA PHE A 185 8.00 20.95 27.58
C PHE A 185 6.95 20.72 28.67
#